data_b4ab3350b0eed04c7e60ba4b5326ce86
#
_entry.id   b4ab3350b0eed04c7e60ba4b5326ce86
#
_cell.length_a   1.000
_cell.length_b   1.000
_cell.length_c   1.000
_cell.angle_alpha   90.00
_cell.angle_beta   90.00
_cell.angle_gamma   90.00
#
_symmetry.space_group_name_H-M   'P 1'
#
loop_
_entity.id
_entity.type
_entity.pdbx_description
1 polymer ?
#
loop_
_entity_poly.entity_id
_entity_poly.type
_entity_poly.pdbx_seq_one_letter_code
_entity_poly.pdbx_strand_id
1 'polypeptide(L)'
;MSSTIKEKIIVRGSTEKVFDALTSPAGYRGWWSKDCQIAEKAGGESKLKFNKNGTIVSMRFRVDEVVPKTSVRWTCVAHDMDSWIGTTLNWALAPDGSSTEVSFEHAGWKGDAPEPVVQGWRHFVGSLRSFVETGEGQPW
;
A
#
# COMPACT_ATOMS: atom_id res chain seq x y z
N MET A 1 -13.71 -4.52 18.97
CA MET A 1 -13.55 -4.91 17.56
C MET A 1 -12.72 -3.88 16.85
N SER A 2 -11.81 -4.35 16.04
CA SER A 2 -10.92 -3.44 15.31
C SER A 2 -11.49 -3.15 13.92
N SER A 3 -11.69 -1.86 13.62
CA SER A 3 -11.99 -1.40 12.27
C SER A 3 -10.71 -1.04 11.51
N THR A 4 -9.54 -1.41 12.02
CA THR A 4 -8.25 -1.10 11.43
C THR A 4 -7.49 -2.38 11.13
N ILE A 5 -7.02 -2.50 9.89
CA ILE A 5 -6.11 -3.58 9.49
C ILE A 5 -4.70 -3.11 9.82
N LYS A 6 -3.93 -3.91 10.54
CA LYS A 6 -2.54 -3.59 10.91
C LYS A 6 -1.61 -4.70 10.52
N GLU A 7 -0.50 -4.34 9.88
CA GLU A 7 0.59 -5.25 9.55
C GLU A 7 1.91 -4.60 9.90
N LYS A 8 2.84 -5.38 10.42
CA LYS A 8 4.19 -4.92 10.74
C LYS A 8 5.18 -5.96 10.26
N ILE A 9 6.17 -5.52 9.47
CA ILE A 9 7.19 -6.42 8.93
C ILE A 9 8.57 -5.77 9.04
N ILE A 10 9.59 -6.62 9.02
CA ILE A 10 10.98 -6.19 8.88
C ILE A 10 11.42 -6.55 7.47
N VAL A 11 11.88 -5.54 6.72
CA VAL A 11 12.33 -5.68 5.34
C VAL A 11 13.83 -5.47 5.27
N ARG A 12 14.56 -6.39 4.64
CA ARG A 12 16.00 -6.25 4.42
C ARG A 12 16.23 -5.27 3.28
N GLY A 13 16.54 -4.04 3.63
CA GLY A 13 16.75 -2.95 2.69
C GLY A 13 16.73 -1.63 3.44
N SER A 14 17.27 -0.59 2.82
CA SER A 14 17.31 0.76 3.41
C SER A 14 15.93 1.38 3.45
N THR A 15 15.71 2.34 4.36
CA THR A 15 14.46 3.11 4.39
C THR A 15 14.22 3.82 3.05
N GLU A 16 15.28 4.28 2.38
CA GLU A 16 15.20 4.91 1.07
C GLU A 16 14.62 3.95 0.03
N LYS A 17 15.09 2.70 0.01
CA LYS A 17 14.64 1.68 -0.94
C LYS A 17 13.18 1.30 -0.70
N VAL A 18 12.78 1.15 0.56
CA VAL A 18 11.38 0.88 0.92
C VAL A 18 10.50 2.07 0.56
N PHE A 19 10.95 3.28 0.89
CA PHE A 19 10.21 4.50 0.58
C PHE A 19 9.97 4.64 -0.92
N ASP A 20 10.99 4.36 -1.74
CA ASP A 20 10.86 4.38 -3.20
C ASP A 20 9.77 3.41 -3.68
N ALA A 21 9.72 2.20 -3.11
CA ALA A 21 8.70 1.21 -3.45
C ALA A 21 7.27 1.65 -3.06
N LEU A 22 7.14 2.57 -2.11
CA LEU A 22 5.85 3.09 -1.63
C LEU A 22 5.46 4.42 -2.27
N THR A 23 6.28 4.97 -3.15
CA THR A 23 6.03 6.29 -3.76
C THR A 23 6.18 6.31 -5.27
N SER A 24 6.95 5.40 -5.87
CA SER A 24 7.19 5.41 -7.30
C SER A 24 6.18 4.54 -8.07
N PRO A 25 5.85 4.92 -9.31
CA PRO A 25 5.03 4.06 -10.19
C PRO A 25 5.66 2.68 -10.41
N ALA A 26 6.96 2.63 -10.66
CA ALA A 26 7.68 1.37 -10.85
C ALA A 26 7.61 0.48 -9.62
N GLY A 27 7.70 1.08 -8.42
CA GLY A 27 7.56 0.35 -7.17
C GLY A 27 6.21 -0.32 -7.05
N TYR A 28 5.13 0.45 -7.18
CA TYR A 28 3.78 -0.09 -7.07
C TYR A 28 3.46 -1.15 -8.12
N ARG A 29 3.97 -0.99 -9.34
CA ARG A 29 3.82 -2.03 -10.38
C ARG A 29 4.56 -3.31 -10.01
N GLY A 30 5.61 -3.19 -9.23
CA GLY A 30 6.42 -4.33 -8.82
C GLY A 30 5.84 -5.15 -7.69
N TRP A 31 4.99 -4.56 -6.84
CA TRP A 31 4.49 -5.30 -5.68
C TRP A 31 2.97 -5.27 -5.49
N TRP A 32 2.25 -4.29 -6.03
CA TRP A 32 0.81 -4.17 -5.78
C TRP A 32 -0.04 -4.34 -7.04
N SER A 33 0.04 -3.40 -7.98
CA SER A 33 -0.80 -3.40 -9.18
C SER A 33 0.05 -3.23 -10.44
N LYS A 34 -0.10 -4.14 -11.38
CA LYS A 34 0.59 -4.06 -12.68
C LYS A 34 0.06 -2.93 -13.55
N ASP A 35 -1.17 -2.47 -13.28
CA ASP A 35 -1.84 -1.41 -14.03
C ASP A 35 -2.17 -0.28 -13.09
N CYS A 36 -1.27 0.68 -12.97
CA CYS A 36 -1.45 1.80 -12.05
C CYS A 36 -0.79 3.08 -12.58
N GLN A 37 -1.34 4.21 -12.10
CA GLN A 37 -0.78 5.54 -12.27
C GLN A 37 -0.62 6.11 -10.88
N ILE A 38 0.59 6.43 -10.47
CA ILE A 38 0.91 6.82 -9.11
C ILE A 38 1.33 8.30 -9.07
N ALA A 39 0.68 9.07 -8.17
CA ALA A 39 1.09 10.42 -7.86
C ALA A 39 2.16 10.35 -6.77
N GLU A 40 3.28 11.03 -6.98
CA GLU A 40 4.41 10.97 -6.06
C GLU A 40 4.40 12.09 -5.02
N LYS A 41 3.48 13.05 -5.15
CA LYS A 41 3.41 14.22 -4.26
C LYS A 41 2.04 14.35 -3.62
N ALA A 42 2.01 14.93 -2.42
CA ALA A 42 0.76 15.25 -1.73
C ALA A 42 -0.12 16.14 -2.61
N GLY A 43 -1.42 15.87 -2.59
CA GLY A 43 -2.41 16.57 -3.39
C GLY A 43 -2.73 15.90 -4.73
N GLY A 44 -1.88 14.98 -5.20
CA GLY A 44 -2.13 14.23 -6.42
C GLY A 44 -3.04 13.03 -6.19
N GLU A 45 -3.49 12.41 -7.28
CA GLU A 45 -4.29 11.18 -7.25
C GLU A 45 -3.57 10.01 -7.88
N SER A 46 -3.65 8.88 -7.20
CA SER A 46 -3.16 7.60 -7.73
C SER A 46 -4.34 6.74 -8.15
N LYS A 47 -4.19 6.05 -9.28
CA LYS A 47 -5.23 5.17 -9.85
C LYS A 47 -4.65 3.78 -9.99
N LEU A 48 -5.40 2.78 -9.53
CA LEU A 48 -4.96 1.38 -9.61
C LEU A 48 -6.10 0.52 -10.13
N LYS A 49 -5.73 -0.48 -10.92
CA LYS A 49 -6.65 -1.50 -11.42
C LYS A 49 -6.07 -2.87 -11.12
N PHE A 50 -6.94 -3.78 -10.76
CA PHE A 50 -6.59 -5.17 -10.49
C PHE A 50 -7.47 -6.08 -11.34
N ASN A 51 -6.86 -7.03 -12.03
CA ASN A 51 -7.61 -8.05 -12.75
C ASN A 51 -7.63 -9.32 -11.89
N LYS A 52 -8.78 -9.57 -11.29
CA LYS A 52 -8.98 -10.74 -10.44
C LYS A 52 -9.90 -11.71 -11.15
N ASN A 53 -9.30 -12.74 -11.78
CA ASN A 53 -10.05 -13.78 -12.52
C ASN A 53 -11.01 -13.22 -13.56
N GLY A 54 -10.56 -12.21 -14.31
CA GLY A 54 -11.38 -11.58 -15.35
C GLY A 54 -12.24 -10.42 -14.86
N THR A 55 -12.34 -10.21 -13.55
CA THR A 55 -13.05 -9.07 -12.98
C THR A 55 -12.07 -7.95 -12.71
N ILE A 56 -12.34 -6.78 -13.27
CA ILE A 56 -11.51 -5.60 -13.05
C ILE A 56 -12.02 -4.83 -11.84
N VAL A 57 -11.15 -4.64 -10.85
CA VAL A 57 -11.41 -3.79 -9.68
C VAL A 57 -10.62 -2.52 -9.86
N SER A 58 -11.30 -1.37 -9.79
CA SER A 58 -10.67 -0.05 -9.95
C SER A 58 -10.77 0.75 -8.66
N MET A 59 -9.71 1.48 -8.35
CA MET A 59 -9.68 2.34 -7.17
C MET A 59 -8.83 3.58 -7.41
N ARG A 60 -9.17 4.66 -6.71
CA ARG A 60 -8.40 5.91 -6.73
C ARG A 60 -8.14 6.37 -5.30
N PHE A 61 -6.97 6.93 -5.11
CA PHE A 61 -6.55 7.47 -3.82
C PHE A 61 -6.03 8.88 -4.00
N ARG A 62 -6.34 9.74 -3.03
CA ARG A 62 -5.67 11.03 -2.90
C ARG A 62 -4.42 10.82 -2.07
N VAL A 63 -3.30 11.32 -2.53
CA VAL A 63 -2.06 11.31 -1.74
C VAL A 63 -2.14 12.46 -0.74
N ASP A 64 -2.22 12.13 0.56
CA ASP A 64 -2.39 13.13 1.62
C ASP A 64 -1.06 13.64 2.16
N GLU A 65 -0.11 12.72 2.37
CA GLU A 65 1.16 13.05 3.00
C GLU A 65 2.27 12.14 2.49
N VAL A 66 3.41 12.74 2.18
CA VAL A 66 4.63 12.02 1.81
C VAL A 66 5.78 12.67 2.58
N VAL A 67 6.28 11.98 3.59
CA VAL A 67 7.42 12.45 4.37
C VAL A 67 8.62 11.56 4.02
N PRO A 68 9.67 12.10 3.37
CA PRO A 68 10.78 11.30 2.88
C PRO A 68 11.33 10.33 3.92
N LYS A 69 11.44 9.07 3.55
CA LYS A 69 11.99 7.96 4.36
C LYS A 69 11.25 7.69 5.67
N THR A 70 10.09 8.32 5.88
CA THR A 70 9.37 8.27 7.17
C THR A 70 7.96 7.75 7.05
N SER A 71 7.15 8.36 6.19
CA SER A 71 5.73 7.98 6.10
C SER A 71 5.08 8.34 4.78
N VAL A 72 4.02 7.58 4.45
CA VAL A 72 3.16 7.84 3.30
C VAL A 72 1.72 7.61 3.75
N ARG A 73 0.81 8.55 3.45
CA ARG A 73 -0.61 8.38 3.72
C ARG A 73 -1.44 8.73 2.50
N TRP A 74 -2.39 7.84 2.20
CA TRP A 74 -3.36 8.03 1.13
C TRP A 74 -4.78 7.86 1.68
N THR A 75 -5.73 8.58 1.07
CA THR A 75 -7.17 8.39 1.34
C THR A 75 -7.84 7.82 0.10
N CYS A 76 -8.64 6.77 0.25
CA CYS A 76 -9.42 6.20 -0.84
C CYS A 76 -10.57 7.16 -1.19
N VAL A 77 -10.62 7.62 -2.43
CA VAL A 77 -11.64 8.56 -2.91
C VAL A 77 -12.62 7.91 -3.89
N ALA A 78 -12.27 6.75 -4.46
CA ALA A 78 -13.16 5.99 -5.32
C ALA A 78 -12.78 4.52 -5.30
N HIS A 79 -13.77 3.65 -5.32
CA HIS A 79 -13.57 2.20 -5.32
C HIS A 79 -14.87 1.53 -5.76
N ASP A 80 -14.78 0.38 -6.40
CA ASP A 80 -15.96 -0.41 -6.78
C ASP A 80 -16.74 -0.90 -5.55
N MET A 81 -16.06 -1.06 -4.41
CA MET A 81 -16.70 -1.34 -3.13
C MET A 81 -16.78 -0.05 -2.30
N ASP A 82 -17.99 0.47 -2.11
CA ASP A 82 -18.22 1.74 -1.40
C ASP A 82 -17.60 1.78 0.00
N SER A 83 -17.46 0.63 0.65
CA SER A 83 -16.90 0.56 2.00
C SER A 83 -15.44 1.03 2.08
N TRP A 84 -14.73 1.03 0.96
CA TRP A 84 -13.35 1.54 0.89
C TRP A 84 -13.28 3.07 0.91
N ILE A 85 -14.33 3.73 0.40
CA ILE A 85 -14.30 5.20 0.23
C ILE A 85 -14.20 5.89 1.58
N GLY A 86 -13.21 6.75 1.74
CA GLY A 86 -12.92 7.45 2.98
C GLY A 86 -11.93 6.72 3.90
N THR A 87 -11.58 5.47 3.58
CA THR A 87 -10.56 4.76 4.34
C THR A 87 -9.17 5.29 3.99
N THR A 88 -8.20 5.09 4.89
CA THR A 88 -6.83 5.58 4.72
C THR A 88 -5.84 4.44 4.74
N LEU A 89 -4.81 4.57 3.90
CA LEU A 89 -3.64 3.71 3.91
C LEU A 89 -2.49 4.48 4.52
N ASN A 90 -1.90 3.94 5.58
CA ASN A 90 -0.83 4.61 6.33
C ASN A 90 0.39 3.70 6.42
N TRP A 91 1.51 4.19 5.90
CA TRP A 91 2.80 3.50 5.96
C TRP A 91 3.74 4.30 6.83
N ALA A 92 4.39 3.66 7.79
CA ALA A 92 5.41 4.27 8.63
C ALA A 92 6.69 3.42 8.56
N LEU A 93 7.82 4.08 8.39
CA LEU A 93 9.12 3.46 8.22
C LEU A 93 10.05 3.86 9.35
N ALA A 94 10.78 2.89 9.91
CA ALA A 94 11.79 3.14 10.91
C ALA A 94 13.05 2.33 10.57
N PRO A 95 14.25 2.95 10.60
CA PRO A 95 15.49 2.21 10.38
C PRO A 95 15.68 1.15 11.45
N ASP A 96 16.20 -0.02 11.06
CA ASP A 96 16.51 -1.12 11.95
C ASP A 96 17.83 -1.76 11.47
N GLY A 97 18.95 -1.13 11.83
CA GLY A 97 20.26 -1.53 11.31
C GLY A 97 20.29 -1.38 9.78
N SER A 98 20.60 -2.47 9.09
CA SER A 98 20.58 -2.50 7.61
C SER A 98 19.19 -2.82 7.05
N SER A 99 18.20 -3.01 7.92
CA SER A 99 16.83 -3.30 7.57
C SER A 99 15.93 -2.11 7.87
N THR A 100 14.65 -2.24 7.52
CA THR A 100 13.61 -1.24 7.80
C THR A 100 12.41 -1.92 8.44
N GLU A 101 11.94 -1.37 9.55
CA GLU A 101 10.66 -1.75 10.13
C GLU A 101 9.56 -1.00 9.38
N VAL A 102 8.62 -1.74 8.82
CA VAL A 102 7.49 -1.18 8.07
C VAL A 102 6.22 -1.46 8.84
N SER A 103 5.52 -0.41 9.23
CA SER A 103 4.21 -0.50 9.85
C SER A 103 3.16 -0.02 8.87
N PHE A 104 2.09 -0.80 8.69
CA PHE A 104 1.01 -0.47 7.79
C PHE A 104 -0.32 -0.51 8.51
N GLU A 105 -1.17 0.46 8.24
CA GLU A 105 -2.55 0.49 8.73
C GLU A 105 -3.51 0.88 7.61
N HIS A 106 -4.59 0.11 7.46
CA HIS A 106 -5.72 0.47 6.63
C HIS A 106 -6.87 0.79 7.59
N ALA A 107 -7.14 2.07 7.78
CA ALA A 107 -8.03 2.58 8.83
C ALA A 107 -9.28 3.25 8.23
N GLY A 108 -10.24 3.56 9.09
CA GLY A 108 -11.44 4.30 8.70
C GLY A 108 -12.61 3.44 8.24
N TRP A 109 -12.53 2.13 8.44
CA TRP A 109 -13.66 1.24 8.14
C TRP A 109 -14.84 1.52 9.06
N LYS A 110 -16.04 1.52 8.49
CA LYS A 110 -17.28 1.57 9.26
C LYS A 110 -17.64 0.15 9.65
N GLY A 111 -17.37 -0.24 10.89
CA GLY A 111 -17.50 -1.61 11.34
C GLY A 111 -16.23 -2.41 11.06
N ASP A 112 -16.35 -3.72 10.96
CA ASP A 112 -15.19 -4.59 10.76
C ASP A 112 -14.69 -4.52 9.31
N ALA A 113 -13.37 -4.53 9.15
CA ALA A 113 -12.75 -4.61 7.84
C ALA A 113 -13.10 -5.96 7.20
N PRO A 114 -13.43 -5.99 5.89
CA PRO A 114 -13.77 -7.23 5.21
C PRO A 114 -12.60 -8.23 5.24
N GLU A 115 -12.90 -9.49 5.55
CA GLU A 115 -11.86 -10.53 5.64
C GLU A 115 -11.05 -10.69 4.33
N PRO A 116 -11.65 -10.65 3.14
CA PRO A 116 -10.86 -10.70 1.90
C PRO A 116 -9.84 -9.58 1.78
N VAL A 117 -10.15 -8.39 2.31
CA VAL A 117 -9.22 -7.25 2.32
C VAL A 117 -8.06 -7.50 3.28
N VAL A 118 -8.37 -8.07 4.47
CA VAL A 118 -7.34 -8.44 5.44
C VAL A 118 -6.37 -9.44 4.82
N GLN A 119 -6.88 -10.49 4.16
CA GLN A 119 -6.05 -11.49 3.48
C GLN A 119 -5.27 -10.88 2.31
N GLY A 120 -5.88 -9.99 1.57
CA GLY A 120 -5.22 -9.27 0.48
C GLY A 120 -4.02 -8.48 0.96
N TRP A 121 -4.14 -7.78 2.07
CA TRP A 121 -3.02 -7.02 2.64
C TRP A 121 -1.89 -7.92 3.12
N ARG A 122 -2.18 -9.07 3.69
CA ARG A 122 -1.14 -10.04 4.06
C ARG A 122 -0.33 -10.47 2.85
N HIS A 123 -1.03 -10.73 1.74
CA HIS A 123 -0.37 -11.04 0.47
C HIS A 123 0.51 -9.88 -0.02
N PHE A 124 -0.05 -8.67 -0.08
CA PHE A 124 0.67 -7.53 -0.65
C PHE A 124 1.79 -7.00 0.22
N VAL A 125 1.67 -7.08 1.54
CA VAL A 125 2.77 -6.72 2.44
C VAL A 125 3.94 -7.69 2.24
N GLY A 126 3.66 -8.98 2.05
CA GLY A 126 4.69 -9.97 1.69
C GLY A 126 5.28 -9.71 0.31
N SER A 127 4.44 -9.29 -0.64
CA SER A 127 4.88 -8.92 -1.99
C SER A 127 5.82 -7.72 -1.95
N LEU A 128 5.49 -6.70 -1.16
CA LEU A 128 6.35 -5.54 -0.95
C LEU A 128 7.71 -5.94 -0.41
N ARG A 129 7.73 -6.79 0.62
CA ARG A 129 8.98 -7.27 1.20
C ARG A 129 9.83 -8.00 0.15
N SER A 130 9.22 -8.93 -0.58
CA SER A 130 9.91 -9.67 -1.63
C SER A 130 10.47 -8.73 -2.70
N PHE A 131 9.68 -7.75 -3.13
CA PHE A 131 10.10 -6.78 -4.14
C PHE A 131 11.32 -5.98 -3.68
N VAL A 132 11.31 -5.49 -2.46
CA VAL A 132 12.44 -4.71 -1.91
C VAL A 132 13.68 -5.59 -1.75
N GLU A 133 13.50 -6.82 -1.25
CA GLU A 133 14.63 -7.70 -0.93
C GLU A 133 15.23 -8.38 -2.15
N THR A 134 14.43 -8.69 -3.17
CA THR A 134 14.87 -9.49 -4.32
C THR A 134 14.70 -8.80 -5.67
N GLY A 135 13.95 -7.72 -5.73
CA GLY A 135 13.59 -7.06 -6.99
C GLY A 135 12.32 -7.60 -7.62
N GLU A 136 11.72 -8.65 -7.06
CA GLU A 136 10.51 -9.27 -7.60
C GLU A 136 9.44 -9.43 -6.52
N GLY A 137 8.25 -8.84 -6.78
CA GLY A 137 7.08 -9.02 -5.95
C GLY A 137 6.05 -9.89 -6.64
N GLN A 138 4.81 -9.86 -6.11
CA GLN A 138 3.69 -10.62 -6.66
C GLN A 138 2.47 -9.70 -6.84
N PRO A 139 2.56 -8.69 -7.75
CA PRO A 139 1.45 -7.78 -7.99
C PRO A 139 0.31 -8.46 -8.74
N TRP A 140 -0.85 -7.87 -8.65
CA TRP A 140 -2.03 -8.32 -9.40
C TRP A 140 -2.35 -7.40 -10.57
#